data_98c527168c1dc6034e8dbced98e3ac16
#
_entry.id   98c527168c1dc6034e8dbced98e3ac16
#
_cell.length_a   1.000
_cell.length_b   1.000
_cell.length_c   1.000
_cell.angle_alpha   90.00
_cell.angle_beta   90.00
_cell.angle_gamma   90.00
#
_symmetry.space_group_name_H-M   'P 1'
#
loop_
_entity.id
_entity.type
_entity.pdbx_description
1 polymer ?
#
loop_
_entity_poly.entity_id
_entity_poly.type
_entity_poly.pdbx_seq_one_letter_code
_entity_poly.pdbx_strand_id
1 'polypeptide(L)'
;STIDGFNDHIWEGTFSIEDATSTSGNLDVGTFSASKLKCTLNNMYGDFDEYDFYMAKIGAYVGLDLEDGTTEYELVGNFTVDNPQYNGSTISISANDNFYKFNQFKFDDCPVNYPITTDMLVASICDYVDCDYVSPQLSYSYTIESKPSDGFTCAQMISFIAQVHGKFAKIDRNGRLYFKWYALPSTEVDPQFEIDSTFALNTYTSDLSVTGVRVECRSKESDYEVIPYLAGSEGYVVEISNNPLISTNAQAQEVALLLKENAFKSFVFRPLNGTILSDPSIESGDSGTIMDWKGVTYKFFVSTRSFKVGNSESISCDAETPLTKTQNIVSPTTNSVVYAKQLV
;
A
#
# COMPACT_ATOMS: atom_id res chain seq x y z
N SER A 1 -23.43 20.38 3.73
CA SER A 1 -22.99 21.31 4.79
C SER A 1 -21.54 20.99 5.10
N THR A 2 -20.69 21.98 5.24
CA THR A 2 -19.32 21.81 5.76
C THR A 2 -19.38 22.05 7.26
N ILE A 3 -18.77 21.16 8.03
CA ILE A 3 -18.61 21.35 9.46
C ILE A 3 -17.12 21.61 9.68
N ASP A 4 -16.80 22.84 10.08
CA ASP A 4 -15.43 23.21 10.44
C ASP A 4 -15.26 23.02 11.96
N GLY A 5 -14.12 22.50 12.39
CA GLY A 5 -13.74 22.44 13.79
C GLY A 5 -14.28 21.26 14.60
N PHE A 6 -14.12 20.04 14.09
CA PHE A 6 -14.42 18.81 14.87
C PHE A 6 -13.50 18.57 16.08
N ASN A 7 -12.42 19.31 16.23
CA ASN A 7 -11.37 19.01 17.20
C ASN A 7 -11.91 18.88 18.62
N ASP A 8 -12.79 19.76 19.03
CA ASP A 8 -13.38 19.76 20.37
C ASP A 8 -14.39 18.63 20.62
N HIS A 9 -14.81 17.97 19.53
CA HIS A 9 -15.78 16.87 19.58
C HIS A 9 -15.15 15.49 19.38
N ILE A 10 -13.88 15.40 18.98
CA ILE A 10 -13.18 14.10 18.89
C ILE A 10 -12.88 13.61 20.29
N TRP A 11 -13.38 12.41 20.62
CA TRP A 11 -13.06 11.79 21.91
C TRP A 11 -11.57 11.46 21.97
N GLU A 12 -10.93 11.95 23.03
CA GLU A 12 -9.48 11.83 23.21
C GLU A 12 -8.99 10.38 23.05
N GLY A 13 -7.88 10.19 22.33
CA GLY A 13 -7.25 8.90 22.08
C GLY A 13 -7.97 7.97 21.10
N THR A 14 -9.08 8.40 20.48
CA THR A 14 -9.82 7.58 19.52
C THR A 14 -9.41 7.82 18.06
N PHE A 15 -8.72 8.93 17.77
CA PHE A 15 -8.26 9.21 16.41
C PHE A 15 -7.08 8.32 16.04
N SER A 16 -7.21 7.61 14.93
CA SER A 16 -6.13 6.81 14.36
C SER A 16 -6.22 6.72 12.84
N ILE A 17 -5.05 6.56 12.20
CA ILE A 17 -4.94 6.23 10.78
C ILE A 17 -4.13 4.94 10.68
N GLU A 18 -4.73 3.92 10.07
CA GLU A 18 -4.09 2.67 9.71
C GLU A 18 -3.66 2.76 8.25
N ASP A 19 -2.38 2.57 7.98
CA ASP A 19 -1.78 2.70 6.66
C ASP A 19 -0.80 1.56 6.39
N ALA A 20 -0.84 0.95 5.21
CA ALA A 20 -0.02 -0.20 4.88
C ALA A 20 0.30 -0.29 3.38
N THR A 21 1.49 -0.81 3.07
CA THR A 21 1.92 -1.21 1.73
C THR A 21 1.96 -2.73 1.57
N SER A 22 1.70 -3.46 2.64
CA SER A 22 1.64 -4.93 2.68
C SER A 22 0.39 -5.38 3.39
N THR A 23 -0.28 -6.40 2.89
CA THR A 23 -1.50 -6.95 3.49
C THR A 23 -1.25 -8.24 4.26
N SER A 24 -0.08 -8.86 4.13
CA SER A 24 0.19 -10.22 4.60
C SER A 24 1.42 -10.36 5.49
N GLY A 25 2.08 -9.26 5.88
CA GLY A 25 3.35 -9.33 6.62
C GLY A 25 4.53 -9.82 5.78
N ASN A 26 4.38 -9.86 4.46
CA ASN A 26 5.42 -10.20 3.49
C ASN A 26 5.95 -8.97 2.78
N LEU A 27 7.14 -9.07 2.20
CA LEU A 27 7.58 -8.11 1.20
C LEU A 27 6.80 -8.35 -0.09
N ASP A 28 5.65 -7.70 -0.21
CA ASP A 28 4.73 -7.88 -1.33
C ASP A 28 4.98 -6.85 -2.43
N VAL A 29 4.89 -7.32 -3.67
CA VAL A 29 4.92 -6.48 -4.88
C VAL A 29 3.52 -6.44 -5.47
N GLY A 30 3.09 -5.25 -5.88
CA GLY A 30 1.78 -5.10 -6.52
C GLY A 30 0.63 -4.92 -5.54
N THR A 31 0.91 -4.61 -4.28
CA THR A 31 -0.14 -4.30 -3.31
C THR A 31 -0.82 -2.99 -3.65
N PHE A 32 -2.13 -2.95 -3.50
CA PHE A 32 -2.93 -1.74 -3.47
C PHE A 32 -3.91 -1.87 -2.32
N SER A 33 -3.70 -1.10 -1.25
CA SER A 33 -4.46 -1.19 0.00
C SER A 33 -5.01 0.16 0.41
N ALA A 34 -6.17 0.15 1.09
CA ALA A 34 -6.79 1.33 1.63
C ALA A 34 -6.11 1.80 2.91
N SER A 35 -5.92 3.10 3.06
CA SER A 35 -5.71 3.71 4.36
C SER A 35 -7.05 3.94 5.05
N LYS A 36 -7.09 3.72 6.37
CA LYS A 36 -8.31 3.82 7.18
C LYS A 36 -8.16 4.83 8.29
N LEU A 37 -9.09 5.76 8.36
CA LEU A 37 -9.26 6.67 9.48
C LEU A 37 -10.36 6.13 10.42
N LYS A 38 -10.09 6.18 11.73
CA LYS A 38 -11.07 5.91 12.78
C LYS A 38 -11.05 7.03 13.80
N CYS A 39 -12.21 7.44 14.24
CA CYS A 39 -12.39 8.32 15.40
C CYS A 39 -13.78 8.16 16.01
N THR A 40 -13.94 8.66 17.24
CA THR A 40 -15.25 8.71 17.89
C THR A 40 -15.56 10.18 18.20
N LEU A 41 -16.74 10.64 17.78
CA LEU A 41 -17.23 11.97 18.10
C LEU A 41 -18.08 11.93 19.37
N ASN A 42 -17.91 12.94 20.22
CA ASN A 42 -18.79 13.19 21.35
C ASN A 42 -20.05 13.87 20.84
N ASN A 43 -21.19 13.24 21.04
CA ASN A 43 -22.51 13.75 20.68
C ASN A 43 -23.44 13.86 21.91
N MET A 44 -22.86 14.09 23.10
CA MET A 44 -23.62 14.11 24.35
C MET A 44 -24.73 15.16 24.36
N TYR A 45 -24.55 16.26 23.63
CA TYR A 45 -25.52 17.36 23.55
C TYR A 45 -26.37 17.35 22.29
N GLY A 46 -26.23 16.31 21.43
CA GLY A 46 -26.99 16.19 20.19
C GLY A 46 -26.52 17.12 19.06
N ASP A 47 -25.30 17.65 19.15
CA ASP A 47 -24.74 18.60 18.18
C ASP A 47 -24.70 18.05 16.74
N PHE A 48 -24.71 16.75 16.61
CA PHE A 48 -24.63 16.04 15.33
C PHE A 48 -25.91 15.26 14.96
N ASP A 49 -26.99 15.39 15.68
CA ASP A 49 -28.23 14.62 15.45
C ASP A 49 -28.88 14.89 14.08
N GLU A 50 -28.64 16.06 13.51
CA GLU A 50 -29.20 16.46 12.21
C GLU A 50 -28.27 16.08 11.02
N TYR A 51 -27.09 15.49 11.28
CA TYR A 51 -26.11 15.17 10.23
C TYR A 51 -26.11 13.69 9.89
N ASP A 52 -26.15 13.41 8.59
CA ASP A 52 -25.86 12.08 8.06
C ASP A 52 -24.38 12.01 7.63
N PHE A 53 -23.62 11.21 8.33
CA PHE A 53 -22.20 11.03 8.05
C PHE A 53 -21.92 9.97 6.97
N TYR A 54 -22.90 9.20 6.52
CA TYR A 54 -22.69 8.21 5.47
C TYR A 54 -22.21 8.88 4.18
N MET A 55 -21.09 8.39 3.62
CA MET A 55 -20.41 8.95 2.46
C MET A 55 -19.93 10.41 2.62
N ALA A 56 -19.90 10.95 3.83
CA ALA A 56 -19.31 12.25 4.10
C ALA A 56 -17.80 12.26 3.82
N LYS A 57 -17.31 13.39 3.32
CA LYS A 57 -15.88 13.61 3.06
C LYS A 57 -15.21 14.19 4.29
N ILE A 58 -14.05 13.66 4.65
CA ILE A 58 -13.24 14.11 5.79
C ILE A 58 -11.84 14.48 5.27
N GLY A 59 -11.43 15.73 5.48
CA GLY A 59 -10.02 16.13 5.45
C GLY A 59 -9.47 16.04 6.86
N ALA A 60 -8.49 15.16 7.06
CA ALA A 60 -7.84 14.99 8.36
C ALA A 60 -6.56 15.81 8.41
N TYR A 61 -6.44 16.66 9.46
CA TYR A 61 -5.28 17.51 9.67
C TYR A 61 -4.69 17.25 11.06
N VAL A 62 -3.39 17.36 11.17
CA VAL A 62 -2.69 17.39 12.45
C VAL A 62 -2.17 18.79 12.68
N GLY A 63 -2.46 19.36 13.84
CA GLY A 63 -2.02 20.68 14.25
C GLY A 63 -0.80 20.58 15.16
N LEU A 64 0.17 21.48 14.96
CA LEU A 64 1.30 21.72 15.85
C LEU A 64 1.21 23.12 16.40
N ASP A 65 1.09 23.27 17.72
CA ASP A 65 1.11 24.55 18.38
C ASP A 65 2.56 25.09 18.45
N LEU A 66 2.75 26.28 17.91
CA LEU A 66 4.05 26.94 17.84
C LEU A 66 4.25 27.86 19.06
N GLU A 67 5.52 28.20 19.35
CA GLU A 67 5.90 29.06 20.49
C GLU A 67 5.30 30.48 20.43
N ASP A 68 4.95 30.96 19.23
CA ASP A 68 4.28 32.24 19.00
C ASP A 68 2.76 32.25 19.28
N GLY A 69 2.21 31.08 19.65
CA GLY A 69 0.80 30.89 19.95
C GLY A 69 -0.07 30.64 18.71
N THR A 70 0.53 30.45 17.56
CA THR A 70 -0.18 30.00 16.34
C THR A 70 -0.16 28.47 16.23
N THR A 71 -1.12 27.89 15.51
CA THR A 71 -1.15 26.46 15.20
C THR A 71 -0.92 26.27 13.71
N GLU A 72 0.08 25.49 13.34
CA GLU A 72 0.31 25.05 11.97
C GLU A 72 -0.38 23.72 11.71
N TYR A 73 -1.09 23.60 10.60
CA TYR A 73 -1.86 22.40 10.25
C TYR A 73 -1.30 21.71 9.01
N GLU A 74 -1.05 20.41 9.14
CA GLU A 74 -0.62 19.55 8.03
C GLU A 74 -1.71 18.53 7.68
N LEU A 75 -2.07 18.44 6.39
CA LEU A 75 -3.02 17.45 5.90
C LEU A 75 -2.40 16.04 5.99
N VAL A 76 -3.06 15.14 6.72
CA VAL A 76 -2.63 13.73 6.83
C VAL A 76 -3.47 12.77 6.00
N GLY A 77 -4.56 13.22 5.41
CA GLY A 77 -5.31 12.45 4.43
C GLY A 77 -6.72 12.93 4.15
N ASN A 78 -7.25 12.49 3.01
CA ASN A 78 -8.64 12.68 2.60
C ASN A 78 -9.37 11.33 2.61
N PHE A 79 -10.49 11.27 3.32
CA PHE A 79 -11.24 10.03 3.55
C PHE A 79 -12.73 10.20 3.23
N THR A 80 -13.41 9.07 3.02
CA THR A 80 -14.86 9.01 2.87
C THR A 80 -15.41 8.07 3.93
N VAL A 81 -16.40 8.53 4.69
CA VAL A 81 -17.03 7.73 5.73
C VAL A 81 -17.80 6.57 5.11
N ASP A 82 -17.49 5.37 5.58
CA ASP A 82 -18.14 4.14 5.10
C ASP A 82 -19.33 3.76 5.99
N ASN A 83 -19.10 3.60 7.29
CA ASN A 83 -20.12 3.08 8.21
C ASN A 83 -20.10 3.83 9.54
N PRO A 84 -20.86 4.95 9.65
CA PRO A 84 -21.00 5.66 10.92
C PRO A 84 -21.88 4.85 11.89
N GLN A 85 -21.46 4.73 13.16
CA GLN A 85 -22.21 4.03 14.20
C GLN A 85 -22.68 5.02 15.26
N TYR A 86 -24.00 5.19 15.36
CA TYR A 86 -24.64 6.10 16.32
C TYR A 86 -24.97 5.35 17.62
N ASN A 87 -24.29 5.70 18.71
CA ASN A 87 -24.42 5.04 20.00
C ASN A 87 -24.91 6.01 21.09
N GLY A 88 -26.05 6.66 20.86
CA GLY A 88 -26.59 7.65 21.78
C GLY A 88 -25.73 8.89 21.88
N SER A 89 -24.86 8.95 22.89
CA SER A 89 -23.99 10.12 23.13
C SER A 89 -22.70 10.13 22.32
N THR A 90 -22.47 9.13 21.45
CA THR A 90 -21.26 9.05 20.65
C THR A 90 -21.54 8.61 19.21
N ILE A 91 -20.69 9.03 18.27
CA ILE A 91 -20.72 8.57 16.89
C ILE A 91 -19.35 8.04 16.54
N SER A 92 -19.26 6.73 16.28
CA SER A 92 -18.01 6.11 15.82
C SER A 92 -17.92 6.25 14.31
N ILE A 93 -16.85 6.86 13.84
CA ILE A 93 -16.55 7.10 12.42
C ILE A 93 -15.47 6.10 11.96
N SER A 94 -15.75 5.44 10.85
CA SER A 94 -14.77 4.68 10.07
C SER A 94 -14.80 5.20 8.64
N ALA A 95 -13.65 5.61 8.12
CA ALA A 95 -13.55 6.19 6.79
C ALA A 95 -12.37 5.61 6.02
N ASN A 96 -12.52 5.45 4.72
CA ASN A 96 -11.50 4.93 3.83
C ASN A 96 -11.04 6.03 2.87
N ASP A 97 -9.79 5.95 2.41
CA ASP A 97 -9.30 6.79 1.32
C ASP A 97 -9.96 6.43 -0.03
N ASN A 98 -9.56 7.05 -1.13
CA ASN A 98 -10.17 6.85 -2.45
C ASN A 98 -9.96 5.44 -3.05
N PHE A 99 -9.23 4.53 -2.38
CA PHE A 99 -9.13 3.13 -2.78
C PHE A 99 -10.50 2.47 -2.98
N TYR A 100 -11.50 2.82 -2.18
CA TYR A 100 -12.83 2.24 -2.29
C TYR A 100 -13.44 2.41 -3.69
N LYS A 101 -13.17 3.54 -4.37
CA LYS A 101 -13.63 3.79 -5.75
C LYS A 101 -13.13 2.70 -6.69
N PHE A 102 -11.83 2.41 -6.66
CA PHE A 102 -11.22 1.38 -7.51
C PHE A 102 -11.76 -0.02 -7.23
N ASN A 103 -12.15 -0.30 -5.98
CA ASN A 103 -12.68 -1.61 -5.60
C ASN A 103 -14.17 -1.77 -5.97
N GLN A 104 -14.93 -0.69 -6.06
CA GLN A 104 -16.34 -0.71 -6.44
C GLN A 104 -16.56 -0.89 -7.94
N PHE A 105 -15.67 -0.36 -8.77
CA PHE A 105 -15.80 -0.42 -10.22
C PHE A 105 -15.19 -1.69 -10.81
N LYS A 106 -15.93 -2.31 -11.73
CA LYS A 106 -15.43 -3.45 -12.53
C LYS A 106 -14.56 -2.93 -13.67
N PHE A 107 -13.42 -3.55 -13.86
CA PHE A 107 -12.51 -3.21 -14.96
C PHE A 107 -13.13 -3.56 -16.33
N ASP A 108 -13.99 -4.55 -16.40
CA ASP A 108 -14.65 -4.98 -17.64
C ASP A 108 -15.44 -3.85 -18.32
N ASP A 109 -15.96 -2.92 -17.53
CA ASP A 109 -16.76 -1.78 -17.98
C ASP A 109 -15.88 -0.54 -18.28
N CYS A 110 -14.57 -0.60 -18.01
CA CYS A 110 -13.64 0.49 -18.30
C CYS A 110 -13.41 0.61 -19.82
N PRO A 111 -13.57 1.80 -20.42
CA PRO A 111 -13.44 1.98 -21.87
C PRO A 111 -11.97 2.02 -22.29
N VAL A 112 -11.40 0.86 -22.59
CA VAL A 112 -9.99 0.70 -22.96
C VAL A 112 -9.86 0.08 -24.35
N ASN A 113 -8.97 0.63 -25.19
CA ASN A 113 -8.62 0.09 -26.48
C ASN A 113 -7.21 -0.54 -26.43
N TYR A 114 -7.06 -1.72 -27.02
CA TYR A 114 -5.79 -2.46 -27.09
C TYR A 114 -5.17 -2.39 -28.49
N PRO A 115 -3.82 -2.42 -28.63
CA PRO A 115 -2.84 -2.49 -27.56
C PRO A 115 -2.77 -1.18 -26.76
N ILE A 116 -2.38 -1.26 -25.46
CA ILE A 116 -2.25 -0.10 -24.57
C ILE A 116 -1.01 -0.23 -23.67
N THR A 117 -0.34 0.88 -23.38
CA THR A 117 0.73 0.88 -22.39
C THR A 117 0.16 0.95 -20.97
N THR A 118 0.92 0.47 -19.99
CA THR A 118 0.50 0.51 -18.58
C THR A 118 0.23 1.93 -18.08
N ASP A 119 1.00 2.94 -18.51
CA ASP A 119 0.76 4.35 -18.15
C ASP A 119 -0.61 4.84 -18.65
N MET A 120 -0.93 4.55 -19.91
CA MET A 120 -2.21 4.93 -20.50
C MET A 120 -3.38 4.15 -19.86
N LEU A 121 -3.13 2.90 -19.48
CA LEU A 121 -4.15 2.10 -18.78
C LEU A 121 -4.44 2.66 -17.40
N VAL A 122 -3.42 3.09 -16.64
CA VAL A 122 -3.62 3.79 -15.35
C VAL A 122 -4.47 5.03 -15.53
N ALA A 123 -4.14 5.87 -16.53
CA ALA A 123 -4.92 7.07 -16.83
C ALA A 123 -6.39 6.74 -17.13
N SER A 124 -6.64 5.74 -18.00
CA SER A 124 -8.00 5.32 -18.36
C SER A 124 -8.80 4.78 -17.17
N ILE A 125 -8.15 4.03 -16.27
CA ILE A 125 -8.78 3.54 -15.05
C ILE A 125 -9.12 4.71 -14.11
N CYS A 126 -8.18 5.64 -13.91
CA CYS A 126 -8.38 6.79 -13.04
C CYS A 126 -9.51 7.70 -13.53
N ASP A 127 -9.56 7.97 -14.83
CA ASP A 127 -10.67 8.71 -15.45
C ASP A 127 -12.02 8.00 -15.26
N TYR A 128 -12.04 6.68 -15.41
CA TYR A 128 -13.25 5.86 -15.28
C TYR A 128 -13.79 5.84 -13.84
N VAL A 129 -12.90 5.79 -12.82
CA VAL A 129 -13.31 5.75 -11.41
C VAL A 129 -13.44 7.14 -10.78
N ASP A 130 -13.20 8.20 -11.54
CA ASP A 130 -13.19 9.60 -11.07
C ASP A 130 -12.23 9.79 -9.88
N CYS A 131 -10.95 9.46 -10.10
CA CYS A 131 -9.89 9.63 -9.12
C CYS A 131 -8.65 10.23 -9.79
N ASP A 132 -8.15 11.33 -9.25
CA ASP A 132 -6.89 11.91 -9.69
C ASP A 132 -5.72 10.97 -9.45
N TYR A 133 -4.65 11.16 -10.23
CA TYR A 133 -3.41 10.40 -10.07
C TYR A 133 -2.18 11.28 -10.25
N VAL A 134 -1.11 10.89 -9.57
CA VAL A 134 0.23 11.42 -9.83
C VAL A 134 0.76 10.71 -11.06
N SER A 135 1.37 11.45 -12.02
CA SER A 135 1.95 10.83 -13.22
C SER A 135 2.74 9.57 -12.84
N PRO A 136 2.33 8.38 -13.31
CA PRO A 136 2.90 7.14 -12.82
C PRO A 136 4.37 7.05 -13.23
N GLN A 137 5.26 6.97 -12.24
CA GLN A 137 6.68 6.70 -12.45
C GLN A 137 6.88 5.19 -12.52
N LEU A 138 6.42 4.57 -13.61
CA LEU A 138 6.60 3.15 -13.84
C LEU A 138 8.05 2.84 -14.23
N SER A 139 8.51 1.64 -13.90
CA SER A 139 9.95 1.30 -14.00
C SER A 139 10.44 1.16 -15.43
N TYR A 140 9.52 0.88 -16.38
CA TYR A 140 9.79 0.71 -17.81
C TYR A 140 8.48 0.78 -18.61
N SER A 141 8.55 0.88 -19.91
CA SER A 141 7.37 0.81 -20.78
C SER A 141 6.93 -0.65 -20.92
N TYR A 142 5.67 -0.93 -20.63
CA TYR A 142 5.07 -2.26 -20.77
C TYR A 142 3.78 -2.15 -21.56
N THR A 143 3.65 -2.94 -22.64
CA THR A 143 2.48 -2.93 -23.53
C THR A 143 1.63 -4.17 -23.30
N ILE A 144 0.34 -3.95 -23.15
CA ILE A 144 -0.69 -4.98 -23.03
C ILE A 144 -1.35 -5.12 -24.40
N GLU A 145 -1.12 -6.25 -25.06
CA GLU A 145 -1.52 -6.47 -26.47
C GLU A 145 -3.03 -6.74 -26.63
N SER A 146 -3.65 -7.34 -25.64
CA SER A 146 -5.05 -7.73 -25.68
C SER A 146 -5.71 -7.59 -24.32
N LYS A 147 -7.05 -7.52 -24.31
CA LYS A 147 -7.83 -7.45 -23.09
C LYS A 147 -7.48 -8.62 -22.16
N PRO A 148 -7.13 -8.38 -20.90
CA PRO A 148 -7.03 -9.44 -19.89
C PRO A 148 -8.38 -10.15 -19.69
N SER A 149 -8.37 -11.31 -19.02
CA SER A 149 -9.59 -12.02 -18.66
C SER A 149 -10.55 -11.16 -17.84
N ASP A 150 -11.84 -11.40 -17.98
CA ASP A 150 -12.92 -10.66 -17.34
C ASP A 150 -13.04 -10.95 -15.83
N GLY A 151 -13.72 -10.06 -15.12
CA GLY A 151 -14.15 -10.23 -13.74
C GLY A 151 -13.19 -9.64 -12.69
N PHE A 152 -12.28 -8.77 -13.08
CA PHE A 152 -11.44 -8.01 -12.15
C PHE A 152 -12.07 -6.67 -11.79
N THR A 153 -11.77 -6.18 -10.58
CA THR A 153 -12.02 -4.79 -10.20
C THR A 153 -10.90 -3.90 -10.72
N CYS A 154 -11.17 -2.59 -10.80
CA CYS A 154 -10.12 -1.61 -11.13
C CYS A 154 -8.97 -1.66 -10.12
N ALA A 155 -9.24 -1.90 -8.82
CA ALA A 155 -8.20 -2.06 -7.80
C ALA A 155 -7.27 -3.25 -8.08
N GLN A 156 -7.83 -4.39 -8.48
CA GLN A 156 -7.02 -5.56 -8.85
C GLN A 156 -6.16 -5.26 -10.09
N MET A 157 -6.71 -4.55 -11.07
CA MET A 157 -5.94 -4.17 -12.26
C MET A 157 -4.77 -3.23 -11.93
N ILE A 158 -4.98 -2.23 -11.07
CA ILE A 158 -3.89 -1.37 -10.55
C ILE A 158 -2.84 -2.20 -9.81
N SER A 159 -3.24 -3.19 -9.00
CA SER A 159 -2.33 -4.12 -8.34
C SER A 159 -1.48 -4.92 -9.34
N PHE A 160 -2.08 -5.43 -10.41
CA PHE A 160 -1.36 -6.17 -11.46
C PHE A 160 -0.37 -5.28 -12.22
N ILE A 161 -0.72 -4.03 -12.49
CA ILE A 161 0.18 -3.05 -13.09
C ILE A 161 1.35 -2.78 -12.13
N ALA A 162 1.07 -2.49 -10.86
CA ALA A 162 2.10 -2.26 -9.85
C ALA A 162 3.06 -3.47 -9.73
N GLN A 163 2.52 -4.68 -9.79
CA GLN A 163 3.29 -5.92 -9.70
C GLN A 163 4.27 -6.09 -10.86
N VAL A 164 3.82 -5.85 -12.10
CA VAL A 164 4.69 -5.92 -13.29
C VAL A 164 5.86 -4.93 -13.16
N HIS A 165 5.63 -3.76 -12.56
CA HIS A 165 6.64 -2.73 -12.40
C HIS A 165 7.47 -2.80 -11.10
N GLY A 166 7.24 -3.81 -10.26
CA GLY A 166 7.94 -3.96 -8.98
C GLY A 166 7.65 -2.85 -7.99
N LYS A 167 6.39 -2.40 -7.95
CA LYS A 167 5.92 -1.31 -7.11
C LYS A 167 4.73 -1.75 -6.25
N PHE A 168 4.32 -0.90 -5.33
CA PHE A 168 3.01 -0.89 -4.74
C PHE A 168 2.25 0.36 -5.18
N ALA A 169 0.93 0.32 -5.12
CA ALA A 169 0.05 1.45 -5.39
C ALA A 169 -0.58 1.94 -4.08
N LYS A 170 -0.77 3.24 -3.95
CA LYS A 170 -1.41 3.87 -2.80
C LYS A 170 -2.21 5.11 -3.23
N ILE A 171 -3.06 5.58 -2.32
CA ILE A 171 -3.67 6.90 -2.39
C ILE A 171 -2.86 7.86 -1.51
N ASP A 172 -2.44 8.99 -2.07
CA ASP A 172 -1.71 10.02 -1.34
C ASP A 172 -2.65 10.84 -0.40
N ARG A 173 -2.08 11.72 0.42
CA ARG A 173 -2.83 12.58 1.35
C ARG A 173 -3.86 13.47 0.63
N ASN A 174 -3.59 13.84 -0.63
CA ASN A 174 -4.51 14.62 -1.46
C ASN A 174 -5.61 13.78 -2.12
N GLY A 175 -5.63 12.48 -1.93
CA GLY A 175 -6.61 11.57 -2.50
C GLY A 175 -6.29 11.08 -3.91
N ARG A 176 -5.04 11.20 -4.38
CA ARG A 176 -4.59 10.81 -5.72
C ARG A 176 -3.89 9.46 -5.72
N LEU A 177 -4.10 8.65 -6.75
CA LEU A 177 -3.36 7.40 -6.95
C LEU A 177 -1.88 7.70 -7.28
N TYR A 178 -0.95 6.94 -6.66
CA TYR A 178 0.47 6.95 -7.02
C TYR A 178 1.10 5.57 -6.90
N PHE A 179 2.27 5.39 -7.55
CA PHE A 179 3.07 4.18 -7.50
C PHE A 179 4.43 4.47 -6.88
N LYS A 180 4.85 3.63 -5.93
CA LYS A 180 6.13 3.80 -5.24
C LYS A 180 6.77 2.44 -5.00
N TRP A 181 8.08 2.42 -4.85
CA TRP A 181 8.83 1.34 -4.24
C TRP A 181 9.73 1.91 -3.15
N TYR A 182 10.12 1.10 -2.20
CA TYR A 182 10.97 1.55 -1.11
C TYR A 182 12.32 2.04 -1.61
N ALA A 183 12.69 3.24 -1.22
CA ALA A 183 14.05 3.74 -1.36
C ALA A 183 14.88 3.11 -0.25
N LEU A 184 15.78 2.19 -0.57
CA LEU A 184 16.66 1.65 0.45
C LEU A 184 17.61 2.74 0.93
N PRO A 185 17.74 2.94 2.26
CA PRO A 185 18.74 3.84 2.81
C PRO A 185 20.13 3.33 2.44
N SER A 186 20.68 3.83 1.35
CA SER A 186 22.09 3.60 1.01
C SER A 186 22.98 4.49 1.86
N THR A 187 24.27 4.24 1.89
CA THR A 187 25.24 5.14 2.54
C THR A 187 25.34 6.51 1.84
N GLU A 188 24.75 6.64 0.67
CA GLU A 188 24.83 7.80 -0.22
C GLU A 188 23.52 8.59 -0.32
N VAL A 189 22.40 8.05 0.20
CA VAL A 189 21.08 8.71 0.18
C VAL A 189 20.67 8.99 1.59
N ASP A 190 20.32 10.25 1.89
CA ASP A 190 19.78 10.65 3.18
C ASP A 190 18.48 9.87 3.47
N PRO A 191 18.30 9.37 4.69
CA PRO A 191 17.06 8.74 5.09
C PRO A 191 15.90 9.76 5.00
N GLN A 192 14.70 9.29 4.63
CA GLN A 192 13.51 10.15 4.59
C GLN A 192 13.09 10.59 6.01
N PHE A 193 13.42 9.77 7.02
CA PHE A 193 13.23 10.09 8.42
C PHE A 193 14.30 9.42 9.29
N GLU A 194 14.52 9.99 10.48
CA GLU A 194 15.43 9.47 11.50
C GLU A 194 14.70 9.38 12.84
N ILE A 195 14.72 8.22 13.47
CA ILE A 195 14.10 7.99 14.78
C ILE A 195 15.20 7.72 15.79
N ASP A 196 15.45 8.71 16.63
CA ASP A 196 16.53 8.69 17.64
C ASP A 196 16.15 7.95 18.92
N SER A 197 14.85 7.72 19.14
CA SER A 197 14.38 7.03 20.35
C SER A 197 13.11 6.22 20.08
N THR A 198 13.00 5.10 20.79
CA THR A 198 11.86 4.20 20.70
C THR A 198 11.34 3.83 22.08
N PHE A 199 10.03 3.69 22.23
CA PHE A 199 9.43 3.11 23.44
C PHE A 199 9.63 1.60 23.49
N ALA A 200 9.54 0.93 22.33
CA ALA A 200 9.82 -0.47 22.16
C ALA A 200 10.34 -0.73 20.75
N LEU A 201 11.30 -1.62 20.60
CA LEU A 201 11.82 -2.05 19.32
C LEU A 201 12.14 -3.55 19.36
N ASN A 202 11.50 -4.31 18.47
CA ASN A 202 11.80 -5.70 18.22
C ASN A 202 12.41 -5.83 16.82
N THR A 203 13.60 -6.39 16.74
CA THR A 203 14.33 -6.57 15.47
C THR A 203 14.69 -8.03 15.25
N TYR A 204 14.76 -8.45 14.00
CA TYR A 204 15.40 -9.70 13.65
C TYR A 204 16.91 -9.63 13.90
N THR A 205 17.52 -10.79 14.06
CA THR A 205 18.96 -10.89 14.36
C THR A 205 19.86 -10.62 13.15
N SER A 206 19.31 -10.72 11.94
CA SER A 206 20.07 -10.57 10.70
C SER A 206 19.25 -9.86 9.61
N ASP A 207 19.98 -9.24 8.69
CA ASP A 207 19.39 -8.68 7.49
C ASP A 207 18.94 -9.79 6.54
N LEU A 208 17.87 -9.52 5.81
CA LEU A 208 17.38 -10.34 4.71
C LEU A 208 17.75 -9.70 3.38
N SER A 209 18.22 -10.51 2.44
CA SER A 209 18.55 -10.07 1.08
C SER A 209 17.63 -10.75 0.08
N VAL A 210 17.02 -9.99 -0.82
CA VAL A 210 16.26 -10.54 -1.95
C VAL A 210 17.25 -11.11 -2.96
N THR A 211 17.31 -12.44 -3.04
CA THR A 211 18.28 -13.18 -3.89
C THR A 211 17.76 -13.38 -5.30
N GLY A 212 16.44 -13.51 -5.48
CA GLY A 212 15.82 -13.76 -6.76
C GLY A 212 14.42 -13.21 -6.90
N VAL A 213 13.96 -13.15 -8.14
CA VAL A 213 12.56 -12.87 -8.51
C VAL A 213 12.06 -14.01 -9.37
N ARG A 214 10.97 -14.64 -8.96
CA ARG A 214 10.32 -15.71 -9.70
C ARG A 214 9.00 -15.22 -10.27
N VAL A 215 8.84 -15.34 -11.57
CA VAL A 215 7.60 -15.00 -12.27
C VAL A 215 7.03 -16.27 -12.89
N GLU A 216 5.82 -16.62 -12.52
CA GLU A 216 5.08 -17.74 -13.09
C GLU A 216 4.18 -17.26 -14.21
N CYS A 217 4.23 -17.93 -15.35
CA CYS A 217 3.35 -17.69 -16.47
C CYS A 217 2.59 -18.96 -16.83
N ARG A 218 1.33 -18.77 -17.24
CA ARG A 218 0.53 -19.79 -17.93
C ARG A 218 0.16 -19.23 -19.30
N SER A 219 0.81 -19.70 -20.31
CA SER A 219 0.57 -19.24 -21.68
C SER A 219 -0.01 -20.36 -22.55
N LYS A 220 -0.60 -19.99 -23.69
CA LYS A 220 -0.99 -20.95 -24.73
C LYS A 220 0.19 -21.72 -25.29
N GLU A 221 1.37 -21.10 -25.27
CA GLU A 221 2.63 -21.71 -25.74
C GLU A 221 3.03 -22.92 -24.91
N SER A 222 2.68 -22.94 -23.63
CA SER A 222 2.96 -24.03 -22.69
C SER A 222 1.76 -24.91 -22.39
N ASP A 223 0.72 -24.89 -23.24
CA ASP A 223 -0.56 -25.58 -23.01
C ASP A 223 -1.15 -25.30 -21.62
N TYR A 224 -0.97 -24.06 -21.15
CA TYR A 224 -1.36 -23.56 -19.83
C TYR A 224 -0.69 -24.26 -18.65
N GLU A 225 0.40 -24.98 -18.85
CA GLU A 225 1.25 -25.41 -17.75
C GLU A 225 1.97 -24.22 -17.10
N VAL A 226 2.20 -24.31 -15.79
CA VAL A 226 2.95 -23.29 -15.06
C VAL A 226 4.41 -23.38 -15.38
N ILE A 227 4.98 -22.35 -15.96
CA ILE A 227 6.42 -22.25 -16.18
C ILE A 227 6.97 -21.12 -15.30
N PRO A 228 7.77 -21.45 -14.27
CA PRO A 228 8.43 -20.44 -13.45
C PRO A 228 9.74 -19.98 -14.11
N TYR A 229 9.93 -18.66 -14.17
CA TYR A 229 11.18 -18.02 -14.58
C TYR A 229 11.83 -17.36 -13.38
N LEU A 230 13.01 -17.84 -13.00
CA LEU A 230 13.79 -17.29 -11.90
C LEU A 230 14.93 -16.40 -12.44
N ALA A 231 14.90 -15.13 -12.07
CA ALA A 231 16.02 -14.22 -12.23
C ALA A 231 16.77 -14.09 -10.89
N GLY A 232 18.08 -14.31 -10.91
CA GLY A 232 18.91 -14.37 -9.69
C GLY A 232 19.12 -15.79 -9.19
N SER A 233 19.10 -15.98 -7.86
CA SER A 233 19.33 -17.28 -7.23
C SER A 233 18.25 -17.63 -6.22
N GLU A 234 18.15 -18.91 -5.88
CA GLU A 234 17.29 -19.38 -4.79
C GLU A 234 17.70 -18.75 -3.45
N GLY A 235 16.79 -18.73 -2.49
CA GLY A 235 16.95 -18.11 -1.18
C GLY A 235 15.71 -17.31 -0.80
N TYR A 236 15.86 -16.01 -0.53
CA TYR A 236 14.70 -15.12 -0.35
C TYR A 236 14.23 -14.65 -1.74
N VAL A 237 13.28 -15.37 -2.31
CA VAL A 237 12.73 -15.13 -3.64
C VAL A 237 11.42 -14.38 -3.53
N VAL A 238 11.28 -13.26 -4.27
CA VAL A 238 10.00 -12.58 -4.49
C VAL A 238 9.26 -13.28 -5.61
N GLU A 239 8.00 -13.63 -5.39
CA GLU A 239 7.20 -14.42 -6.32
C GLU A 239 6.05 -13.60 -6.91
N ILE A 240 5.92 -13.67 -8.23
CA ILE A 240 4.79 -13.13 -8.99
C ILE A 240 4.10 -14.30 -9.67
N SER A 241 2.88 -14.58 -9.27
CA SER A 241 2.06 -15.62 -9.85
C SER A 241 0.70 -15.07 -10.27
N ASN A 242 0.14 -15.65 -11.33
CA ASN A 242 -1.23 -15.35 -11.77
C ASN A 242 -1.51 -13.89 -12.15
N ASN A 243 -0.51 -13.15 -12.66
CA ASN A 243 -0.74 -11.82 -13.19
C ASN A 243 -1.30 -11.90 -14.62
N PRO A 244 -2.55 -11.45 -14.87
CA PRO A 244 -3.20 -11.56 -16.17
C PRO A 244 -2.58 -10.68 -17.26
N LEU A 245 -1.70 -9.73 -16.87
CA LEU A 245 -0.96 -8.89 -17.82
C LEU A 245 0.27 -9.61 -18.39
N ILE A 246 0.68 -10.74 -17.80
CA ILE A 246 1.81 -11.56 -18.25
C ILE A 246 1.24 -12.77 -19.00
N SER A 247 1.11 -12.66 -20.32
CA SER A 247 0.41 -13.62 -21.16
C SER A 247 1.34 -14.55 -21.95
N THR A 248 2.64 -14.26 -22.01
CA THR A 248 3.63 -15.06 -22.74
C THR A 248 4.83 -15.41 -21.88
N ASN A 249 5.51 -16.50 -22.23
CA ASN A 249 6.73 -16.92 -21.56
C ASN A 249 7.86 -15.87 -21.69
N ALA A 250 7.95 -15.20 -22.83
CA ALA A 250 8.92 -14.13 -23.05
C ALA A 250 8.67 -12.93 -22.11
N GLN A 251 7.41 -12.52 -21.92
CA GLN A 251 7.05 -11.48 -20.97
C GLN A 251 7.40 -11.88 -19.53
N ALA A 252 7.12 -13.11 -19.11
CA ALA A 252 7.45 -13.58 -17.77
C ALA A 252 8.96 -13.52 -17.50
N GLN A 253 9.77 -13.97 -18.47
CA GLN A 253 11.22 -13.89 -18.39
C GLN A 253 11.72 -12.44 -18.32
N GLU A 254 11.21 -11.57 -19.17
CA GLU A 254 11.58 -10.15 -19.20
C GLU A 254 11.21 -9.46 -17.89
N VAL A 255 10.00 -9.65 -17.36
CA VAL A 255 9.55 -9.08 -16.08
C VAL A 255 10.44 -9.57 -14.94
N ALA A 256 10.76 -10.86 -14.87
CA ALA A 256 11.64 -11.40 -13.83
C ALA A 256 13.01 -10.73 -13.84
N LEU A 257 13.62 -10.58 -15.00
CA LEU A 257 14.92 -9.92 -15.18
C LEU A 257 14.87 -8.43 -14.81
N LEU A 258 13.88 -7.71 -15.35
CA LEU A 258 13.73 -6.26 -15.10
C LEU A 258 13.49 -5.95 -13.62
N LEU A 259 12.67 -6.75 -12.93
CA LEU A 259 12.43 -6.56 -11.51
C LEU A 259 13.69 -6.87 -10.67
N LYS A 260 14.43 -7.93 -11.00
CA LYS A 260 15.67 -8.26 -10.31
C LYS A 260 16.72 -7.17 -10.49
N GLU A 261 16.83 -6.56 -11.66
CA GLU A 261 17.83 -5.53 -11.96
C GLU A 261 17.43 -4.12 -11.43
N ASN A 262 16.15 -3.83 -11.32
CA ASN A 262 15.67 -2.51 -10.91
C ASN A 262 15.18 -2.49 -9.45
N ALA A 263 14.04 -3.14 -9.17
CA ALA A 263 13.40 -3.06 -7.85
C ALA A 263 14.18 -3.82 -6.76
N PHE A 264 14.84 -4.93 -7.13
CA PHE A 264 15.49 -5.82 -6.18
C PHE A 264 17.02 -5.92 -6.33
N LYS A 265 17.63 -5.01 -7.06
CA LYS A 265 19.09 -4.94 -7.15
C LYS A 265 19.68 -4.58 -5.79
N SER A 266 20.43 -5.53 -5.22
CA SER A 266 21.05 -5.36 -3.89
C SER A 266 20.04 -4.99 -2.78
N PHE A 267 18.79 -5.43 -2.92
CA PHE A 267 17.74 -5.12 -1.95
C PHE A 267 17.96 -5.91 -0.67
N VAL A 268 18.35 -5.19 0.39
CA VAL A 268 18.62 -5.72 1.73
C VAL A 268 17.77 -4.95 2.74
N PHE A 269 17.11 -5.64 3.65
CA PHE A 269 16.30 -5.04 4.68
C PHE A 269 16.32 -5.86 5.97
N ARG A 270 15.94 -5.23 7.07
CA ARG A 270 15.79 -5.91 8.37
C ARG A 270 14.34 -5.84 8.82
N PRO A 271 13.66 -6.99 8.99
CA PRO A 271 12.35 -7.00 9.62
C PRO A 271 12.44 -6.48 11.04
N LEU A 272 11.55 -5.55 11.37
CA LEU A 272 11.43 -4.98 12.70
C LEU A 272 10.00 -4.48 12.95
N ASN A 273 9.64 -4.36 14.20
CA ASN A 273 8.49 -3.58 14.62
C ASN A 273 8.88 -2.70 15.81
N GLY A 274 8.35 -1.49 15.80
CA GLY A 274 8.67 -0.49 16.80
C GLY A 274 7.46 0.32 17.24
N THR A 275 7.56 0.85 18.45
CA THR A 275 6.65 1.86 18.98
C THR A 275 7.45 3.13 19.19
N ILE A 276 7.04 4.20 18.54
CA ILE A 276 7.73 5.49 18.50
C ILE A 276 6.77 6.60 18.93
N LEU A 277 7.30 7.79 19.18
CA LEU A 277 6.49 8.98 19.31
C LEU A 277 5.81 9.25 17.96
N SER A 278 4.52 9.58 17.98
CA SER A 278 3.77 9.83 16.76
C SER A 278 4.36 10.96 15.93
N ASP A 279 4.67 10.67 14.68
CA ASP A 279 5.22 11.62 13.72
C ASP A 279 4.37 11.65 12.45
N PRO A 280 3.61 12.75 12.20
CA PRO A 280 2.73 12.83 11.02
C PRO A 280 3.48 12.88 9.70
N SER A 281 4.78 13.11 9.68
CA SER A 281 5.59 13.16 8.46
C SER A 281 5.86 11.78 7.86
N ILE A 282 5.86 10.73 8.69
CA ILE A 282 6.15 9.36 8.27
C ILE A 282 4.91 8.74 7.60
N GLU A 283 5.12 8.02 6.50
CA GLU A 283 4.08 7.25 5.80
C GLU A 283 4.54 5.81 5.53
N SER A 284 3.58 4.90 5.35
CA SER A 284 3.94 3.58 4.83
C SER A 284 4.50 3.70 3.41
N GLY A 285 5.60 2.99 3.16
CA GLY A 285 6.40 3.13 1.93
C GLY A 285 7.63 4.04 2.07
N ASP A 286 7.79 4.73 3.20
CA ASP A 286 8.99 5.50 3.49
C ASP A 286 10.12 4.62 4.00
N SER A 287 11.34 5.09 3.82
CA SER A 287 12.56 4.43 4.28
C SER A 287 13.37 5.37 5.16
N GLY A 288 13.89 4.86 6.26
CA GLY A 288 14.61 5.67 7.22
C GLY A 288 15.50 4.86 8.14
N THR A 289 15.86 5.49 9.23
CA THR A 289 16.65 4.87 10.28
C THR A 289 15.93 4.92 11.62
N ILE A 290 16.19 3.92 12.46
CA ILE A 290 15.65 3.83 13.81
C ILE A 290 16.76 3.38 14.77
N MET A 291 16.88 4.02 15.91
CA MET A 291 17.88 3.72 16.92
C MET A 291 17.27 2.97 18.10
N ASP A 292 17.94 1.90 18.53
CA ASP A 292 17.57 1.19 19.74
C ASP A 292 18.11 1.87 21.02
N TRP A 293 17.67 1.38 22.18
CA TRP A 293 18.10 1.88 23.49
C TRP A 293 19.61 1.72 23.79
N LYS A 294 20.34 0.92 23.00
CA LYS A 294 21.80 0.75 23.08
C LYS A 294 22.55 1.70 22.17
N GLY A 295 21.86 2.54 21.39
CA GLY A 295 22.44 3.41 20.39
C GLY A 295 22.80 2.72 19.08
N VAL A 296 22.26 1.53 18.82
CA VAL A 296 22.44 0.84 17.53
C VAL A 296 21.40 1.32 16.55
N THR A 297 21.84 1.85 15.41
CA THR A 297 20.95 2.34 14.33
C THR A 297 20.71 1.24 13.30
N TYR A 298 19.44 1.06 12.97
CA TYR A 298 18.98 0.11 11.96
C TYR A 298 18.36 0.87 10.79
N LYS A 299 18.64 0.42 9.56
CA LYS A 299 18.01 0.90 8.33
C LYS A 299 16.80 0.03 8.03
N PHE A 300 15.66 0.65 7.74
CA PHE A 300 14.44 -0.07 7.47
C PHE A 300 13.50 0.74 6.57
N PHE A 301 12.42 0.10 6.13
CA PHE A 301 11.29 0.76 5.49
C PHE A 301 10.00 0.49 6.28
N VAL A 302 9.04 1.39 6.17
CA VAL A 302 7.74 1.24 6.84
C VAL A 302 6.78 0.50 5.92
N SER A 303 6.44 -0.74 6.25
CA SER A 303 5.43 -1.51 5.52
C SER A 303 4.02 -1.32 6.09
N THR A 304 3.91 -1.17 7.41
CA THR A 304 2.64 -0.88 8.08
C THR A 304 2.82 0.18 9.13
N ARG A 305 1.80 0.97 9.33
CA ARG A 305 1.75 2.06 10.30
C ARG A 305 0.39 2.15 10.96
N SER A 306 0.35 2.41 12.26
CA SER A 306 -0.84 2.78 13.01
C SER A 306 -0.58 4.08 13.74
N PHE A 307 -0.91 5.18 13.07
CA PHE A 307 -0.74 6.54 13.57
C PHE A 307 -1.82 6.91 14.58
N LYS A 308 -1.42 7.59 15.68
CA LYS A 308 -2.33 8.11 16.72
C LYS A 308 -1.84 9.47 17.19
N VAL A 309 -2.69 10.47 17.17
CA VAL A 309 -2.33 11.82 17.60
C VAL A 309 -2.04 11.87 19.09
N GLY A 310 -0.95 12.54 19.49
CA GLY A 310 -0.58 12.81 20.88
C GLY A 310 -0.11 11.61 21.69
N ASN A 311 0.02 10.44 21.07
CA ASN A 311 0.45 9.19 21.71
C ASN A 311 1.60 8.56 20.93
N SER A 312 1.89 7.32 21.27
CA SER A 312 2.82 6.50 20.52
C SER A 312 2.12 5.90 19.29
N GLU A 313 2.84 5.80 18.20
CA GLU A 313 2.43 5.05 17.02
C GLU A 313 3.23 3.75 16.85
N SER A 314 2.64 2.80 16.13
CA SER A 314 3.31 1.56 15.77
C SER A 314 3.72 1.58 14.32
N ILE A 315 4.97 1.22 14.05
CA ILE A 315 5.53 1.06 12.71
C ILE A 315 6.12 -0.33 12.57
N SER A 316 6.05 -0.91 11.39
CA SER A 316 6.71 -2.19 11.11
C SER A 316 7.34 -2.23 9.71
N CYS A 317 8.39 -3.03 9.63
CA CYS A 317 8.97 -3.55 8.39
C CYS A 317 8.70 -5.05 8.39
N ASP A 318 7.56 -5.44 7.79
CA ASP A 318 7.15 -6.82 7.82
C ASP A 318 7.85 -7.63 6.74
N ALA A 319 8.32 -8.82 7.13
CA ALA A 319 8.76 -9.84 6.21
C ALA A 319 8.74 -11.20 6.89
N GLU A 320 8.31 -12.22 6.19
CA GLU A 320 8.43 -13.58 6.65
C GLU A 320 9.89 -14.05 6.59
N THR A 321 10.27 -14.95 7.50
CA THR A 321 11.55 -15.62 7.39
C THR A 321 11.58 -16.54 6.16
N PRO A 322 12.74 -16.85 5.59
CA PRO A 322 12.84 -17.78 4.46
C PRO A 322 12.18 -19.14 4.72
N LEU A 323 12.25 -19.64 5.94
CA LEU A 323 11.61 -20.91 6.34
C LEU A 323 10.07 -20.78 6.37
N THR A 324 9.55 -19.70 6.91
CA THR A 324 8.10 -19.44 6.96
C THR A 324 7.55 -19.24 5.56
N LYS A 325 8.26 -18.50 4.71
CA LYS A 325 7.89 -18.27 3.31
C LYS A 325 7.82 -19.56 2.50
N THR A 326 8.73 -20.50 2.74
CA THR A 326 8.72 -21.81 2.08
C THR A 326 7.52 -22.68 2.53
N GLN A 327 6.98 -22.45 3.72
CA GLN A 327 5.82 -23.18 4.25
C GLN A 327 4.48 -22.60 3.80
N ASN A 328 4.43 -21.30 3.49
CA ASN A 328 3.24 -20.62 3.01
C ASN A 328 3.09 -20.82 1.48
N ILE A 329 2.95 -22.06 1.06
CA ILE A 329 2.53 -22.36 -0.31
C ILE A 329 1.12 -21.80 -0.47
N VAL A 330 0.98 -20.84 -1.36
CA VAL A 330 -0.30 -20.20 -1.71
C VAL A 330 -1.38 -21.27 -1.88
N SER A 331 -2.48 -21.10 -1.16
CA SER A 331 -3.57 -22.07 -1.16
C SER A 331 -4.02 -22.37 -2.60
N PRO A 332 -4.09 -23.65 -3.01
CA PRO A 332 -4.48 -24.04 -4.37
C PRO A 332 -5.83 -23.48 -4.82
N THR A 333 -6.69 -23.10 -3.87
CA THR A 333 -8.05 -22.61 -4.12
C THR A 333 -8.07 -21.20 -4.72
N THR A 334 -7.18 -20.30 -4.30
CA THR A 334 -7.10 -18.94 -4.84
C THR A 334 -6.55 -18.96 -6.26
N ASN A 335 -5.61 -19.85 -6.53
CA ASN A 335 -5.04 -20.04 -7.85
C ASN A 335 -6.07 -20.57 -8.85
N SER A 336 -6.90 -21.53 -8.47
CA SER A 336 -7.90 -22.14 -9.39
C SER A 336 -8.97 -21.16 -9.85
N VAL A 337 -9.33 -20.15 -9.05
CA VAL A 337 -10.33 -19.14 -9.44
C VAL A 337 -9.77 -18.18 -10.50
N VAL A 338 -8.50 -17.76 -10.36
CA VAL A 338 -7.87 -16.87 -11.36
C VAL A 338 -7.66 -17.61 -12.67
N TYR A 339 -7.25 -18.87 -12.63
CA TYR A 339 -7.06 -19.70 -13.83
C TYR A 339 -8.36 -20.06 -14.55
N ALA A 340 -9.42 -20.34 -13.82
CA ALA A 340 -10.73 -20.56 -14.41
C ALA A 340 -11.21 -19.34 -15.22
N LYS A 341 -10.84 -18.12 -14.78
CA LYS A 341 -11.14 -16.88 -15.51
C LYS A 341 -10.23 -16.64 -16.72
N GLN A 342 -9.02 -17.21 -16.75
CA GLN A 342 -8.11 -17.10 -17.89
C GLN A 342 -8.41 -18.12 -19.01
N LEU A 343 -9.14 -19.20 -18.69
CA LEU A 343 -9.46 -20.29 -19.64
C LEU A 343 -10.83 -20.11 -20.33
N VAL A 344 -11.64 -19.15 -19.93
CA VAL A 344 -12.93 -18.79 -20.51
C VAL A 344 -12.78 -17.57 -21.41
#